data_9c89d6ce3094ed80e5ce90bc360a05b9
#
_entry.id   9c89d6ce3094ed80e5ce90bc360a05b9
#
_cell.length_a   1.000
_cell.length_b   1.000
_cell.length_c   1.000
_cell.angle_alpha   90.00
_cell.angle_beta   90.00
_cell.angle_gamma   90.00
#
_symmetry.space_group_name_H-M   'P 1'
#
loop_
_entity.id
_entity.type
_entity.pdbx_description
1 polymer ?
#
loop_
_entity_poly.entity_id
_entity_poly.type
_entity_poly.pdbx_seq_one_letter_code
_entity_poly.pdbx_strand_id
1 'polypeptide(L)'
;MEIARETSWRNLGKKIVFYNPSFVFHKNHFSPWLFPSISLTGASCSLKCKHCNGKILKTMIPALTPKKLIEICMQIKKHKGLGCLISGGCLPNGSVPLKNFSEAIKEIKLKTKLKIVVHTGLITEETAFNLKNSGVDAALIDIIGSNETINEIYHLNAKIEDFEKSLNALKKAGIPLIPHVLVGLHYGKIKGEYNALNIISRYNPSAVIIIVFFPIKGTKMEKEKPPEISEVIKIMIYARKIFPNTPIALGCARPIGKYRIELDSAAVKT
;
A
#
# COMPACT_ATOMS: atom_id res chain seq x y z
N MET A 1 2.43 24.82 -4.43
CA MET A 1 1.07 24.34 -4.07
C MET A 1 0.04 24.73 -5.13
N GLU A 2 -0.11 25.98 -5.48
CA GLU A 2 -1.11 26.46 -6.44
C GLU A 2 -1.04 25.76 -7.81
N ILE A 3 0.15 25.72 -8.44
CA ILE A 3 0.36 25.02 -9.73
C ILE A 3 -0.03 23.52 -9.65
N ALA A 4 0.27 22.85 -8.54
CA ALA A 4 -0.07 21.45 -8.37
C ALA A 4 -1.59 21.25 -8.27
N ARG A 5 -2.28 22.10 -7.50
CA ARG A 5 -3.73 22.13 -7.39
C ARG A 5 -4.42 22.42 -8.73
N GLU A 6 -3.95 23.42 -9.47
CA GLU A 6 -4.48 23.74 -10.79
C GLU A 6 -4.29 22.59 -11.78
N THR A 7 -3.14 21.91 -11.73
CA THR A 7 -2.89 20.69 -12.52
C THR A 7 -3.90 19.60 -12.15
N SER A 8 -4.15 19.38 -10.86
CA SER A 8 -5.16 18.43 -10.40
C SER A 8 -6.56 18.78 -10.92
N TRP A 9 -6.97 20.03 -10.78
CA TRP A 9 -8.29 20.50 -11.20
C TRP A 9 -8.51 20.42 -12.69
N ARG A 10 -7.50 20.74 -13.48
CA ARG A 10 -7.55 20.66 -14.94
C ARG A 10 -7.72 19.25 -15.43
N ASN A 11 -6.98 18.29 -14.85
CA ASN A 11 -6.87 16.94 -15.38
C ASN A 11 -7.84 15.95 -14.71
N LEU A 12 -8.21 16.17 -13.44
CA LEU A 12 -9.02 15.24 -12.63
C LEU A 12 -10.32 15.84 -12.12
N GLY A 13 -10.55 17.14 -12.37
CA GLY A 13 -11.72 17.89 -11.90
C GLY A 13 -11.58 18.42 -10.46
N LYS A 14 -12.42 19.39 -10.12
CA LYS A 14 -12.46 20.03 -8.78
C LYS A 14 -13.22 19.16 -7.77
N LYS A 15 -12.70 17.95 -7.48
CA LYS A 15 -13.31 17.01 -6.55
C LYS A 15 -12.26 16.36 -5.65
N ILE A 16 -12.67 16.00 -4.45
CA ILE A 16 -11.89 15.20 -3.51
C ILE A 16 -12.67 13.92 -3.24
N VAL A 17 -11.97 12.80 -3.23
CA VAL A 17 -12.55 11.49 -2.86
C VAL A 17 -11.98 11.10 -1.51
N PHE A 18 -12.88 10.87 -0.54
CA PHE A 18 -12.51 10.39 0.79
C PHE A 18 -12.69 8.87 0.84
N TYR A 19 -11.66 8.18 1.32
CA TYR A 19 -11.68 6.75 1.54
C TYR A 19 -11.77 6.45 3.02
N ASN A 20 -12.63 5.50 3.39
CA ASN A 20 -12.69 4.97 4.76
C ASN A 20 -11.85 3.71 4.85
N PRO A 21 -10.68 3.74 5.53
CA PRO A 21 -9.80 2.59 5.63
C PRO A 21 -10.36 1.54 6.60
N SER A 22 -10.29 0.27 6.21
CA SER A 22 -10.86 -0.85 6.96
C SER A 22 -10.13 -1.20 8.26
N PHE A 23 -8.89 -0.76 8.45
CA PHE A 23 -8.11 -1.04 9.66
C PHE A 23 -8.15 0.09 10.71
N VAL A 24 -8.79 1.20 10.39
CA VAL A 24 -9.02 2.29 11.33
C VAL A 24 -10.43 2.10 11.87
N PHE A 25 -10.54 1.66 13.13
CA PHE A 25 -11.82 1.57 13.81
C PHE A 25 -12.38 2.98 14.05
N HIS A 26 -13.13 3.46 13.11
CA HIS A 26 -14.04 4.58 13.36
C HIS A 26 -15.25 4.02 14.08
N LYS A 27 -15.58 4.56 15.26
CA LYS A 27 -16.76 4.16 16.05
C LYS A 27 -18.09 4.34 15.30
N ASN A 28 -18.10 4.91 14.12
CA ASN A 28 -19.28 5.35 13.42
C ASN A 28 -19.38 4.72 12.03
N HIS A 29 -20.38 3.86 11.84
CA HIS A 29 -21.20 3.67 10.67
C HIS A 29 -20.76 2.74 9.54
N PHE A 30 -19.54 2.21 9.46
CA PHE A 30 -19.18 1.27 8.40
C PHE A 30 -18.97 -0.15 8.93
N SER A 31 -19.57 -1.12 8.23
CA SER A 31 -19.37 -2.53 8.55
C SER A 31 -17.88 -2.89 8.40
N PRO A 32 -17.27 -3.58 9.38
CA PRO A 32 -15.90 -4.08 9.27
C PRO A 32 -15.74 -5.08 8.10
N TRP A 33 -16.86 -5.56 7.58
CA TRP A 33 -16.91 -6.46 6.42
C TRP A 33 -16.97 -5.76 5.08
N LEU A 34 -17.06 -4.41 5.04
CA LEU A 34 -17.22 -3.68 3.78
C LEU A 34 -16.02 -3.89 2.83
N PHE A 35 -14.81 -3.74 3.35
CA PHE A 35 -13.56 -3.98 2.62
C PHE A 35 -12.41 -4.33 3.59
N PRO A 36 -12.44 -5.48 4.26
CA PRO A 36 -11.44 -5.84 5.26
C PRO A 36 -10.07 -6.12 4.65
N SER A 37 -9.04 -6.01 5.49
CA SER A 37 -7.68 -6.45 5.19
C SER A 37 -7.45 -7.85 5.77
N ILE A 38 -6.88 -8.74 4.97
CA ILE A 38 -6.65 -10.16 5.30
C ILE A 38 -5.16 -10.44 5.26
N SER A 39 -4.62 -11.07 6.31
CA SER A 39 -3.22 -11.47 6.38
C SER A 39 -3.06 -12.96 6.14
N LEU A 40 -2.32 -13.32 5.09
CA LEU A 40 -2.01 -14.72 4.74
C LEU A 40 -1.00 -15.38 5.69
N THR A 41 -0.31 -14.57 6.49
CA THR A 41 0.71 -15.02 7.45
C THR A 41 0.31 -14.79 8.92
N GLY A 42 -0.93 -14.35 9.15
CA GLY A 42 -1.34 -13.90 10.47
C GLY A 42 -0.49 -12.72 10.95
N ALA A 43 0.15 -12.85 12.10
CA ALA A 43 1.05 -11.82 12.65
C ALA A 43 2.53 -12.07 12.31
N SER A 44 2.86 -13.13 11.55
CA SER A 44 4.24 -13.47 11.21
C SER A 44 4.77 -12.64 10.05
N CYS A 45 6.02 -12.16 10.19
CA CYS A 45 6.77 -11.48 9.14
C CYS A 45 8.26 -11.76 9.33
N SER A 46 8.94 -12.25 8.29
CA SER A 46 10.37 -12.58 8.37
C SER A 46 11.27 -11.34 8.44
N LEU A 47 10.87 -10.24 7.82
CA LEU A 47 11.71 -9.04 7.73
C LEU A 47 11.84 -8.29 9.06
N LYS A 48 10.80 -8.31 9.91
CA LYS A 48 10.80 -7.61 11.19
C LYS A 48 11.33 -6.17 11.10
N CYS A 49 10.88 -5.45 10.09
CA CYS A 49 11.32 -4.10 9.76
C CYS A 49 11.33 -3.18 10.98
N LYS A 50 12.32 -2.28 11.08
CA LYS A 50 12.48 -1.37 12.23
C LYS A 50 11.23 -0.53 12.50
N HIS A 51 10.52 -0.10 11.45
CA HIS A 51 9.35 0.78 11.56
C HIS A 51 8.09 0.08 12.05
N CYS A 52 7.84 -1.21 11.72
CA CYS A 52 6.57 -1.86 12.04
C CYS A 52 6.70 -3.17 12.84
N ASN A 53 7.81 -3.89 12.71
CA ASN A 53 8.07 -5.19 13.37
C ASN A 53 6.86 -6.17 13.25
N GLY A 54 6.17 -6.15 12.12
CA GLY A 54 4.98 -6.99 11.90
C GLY A 54 3.72 -6.57 12.70
N LYS A 55 3.77 -5.51 13.52
CA LYS A 55 2.64 -5.11 14.41
C LYS A 55 1.39 -4.73 13.64
N ILE A 56 1.53 -4.16 12.44
CA ILE A 56 0.40 -3.79 11.59
C ILE A 56 -0.43 -5.01 11.20
N LEU A 57 0.19 -6.19 11.07
CA LEU A 57 -0.51 -7.42 10.70
C LEU A 57 -1.56 -7.85 11.75
N LYS A 58 -1.39 -7.46 13.01
CA LYS A 58 -2.34 -7.79 14.09
C LYS A 58 -3.71 -7.13 13.91
N THR A 59 -3.82 -6.12 13.05
CA THR A 59 -5.08 -5.44 12.72
C THR A 59 -5.83 -6.12 11.57
N MET A 60 -5.22 -7.11 10.92
CA MET A 60 -5.76 -7.82 9.77
C MET A 60 -6.42 -9.13 10.18
N ILE A 61 -7.41 -9.60 9.41
CA ILE A 61 -8.06 -10.89 9.63
C ILE A 61 -7.08 -12.01 9.19
N PRO A 62 -6.70 -12.97 10.07
CA PRO A 62 -5.77 -14.02 9.68
C PRO A 62 -6.42 -15.08 8.78
N ALA A 63 -5.74 -15.42 7.66
CA ALA A 63 -6.12 -16.47 6.72
C ALA A 63 -4.89 -17.30 6.35
N LEU A 64 -4.46 -18.20 7.25
CA LEU A 64 -3.21 -18.96 7.11
C LEU A 64 -3.28 -20.08 6.07
N THR A 65 -4.46 -20.41 5.57
CA THR A 65 -4.67 -21.45 4.55
C THR A 65 -5.58 -20.95 3.44
N PRO A 66 -5.45 -21.49 2.20
CA PRO A 66 -6.36 -21.21 1.10
C PRO A 66 -7.84 -21.40 1.45
N LYS A 67 -8.17 -22.49 2.17
CA LYS A 67 -9.53 -22.76 2.64
C LYS A 67 -10.04 -21.64 3.54
N LYS A 68 -9.21 -21.18 4.50
CA LYS A 68 -9.59 -20.09 5.42
C LYS A 68 -9.82 -18.78 4.68
N LEU A 69 -9.01 -18.47 3.65
CA LEU A 69 -9.22 -17.29 2.80
C LEU A 69 -10.59 -17.35 2.09
N ILE A 70 -10.95 -18.51 1.52
CA ILE A 70 -12.26 -18.70 0.89
C ILE A 70 -13.39 -18.48 1.90
N GLU A 71 -13.31 -19.10 3.08
CA GLU A 71 -14.33 -18.95 4.14
C GLU A 71 -14.54 -17.46 4.52
N ILE A 72 -13.45 -16.71 4.73
CA ILE A 72 -13.53 -15.27 5.04
C ILE A 72 -14.19 -14.49 3.90
N CYS A 73 -13.82 -14.75 2.65
CA CYS A 73 -14.40 -14.07 1.51
C CYS A 73 -15.90 -14.39 1.32
N MET A 74 -16.32 -15.62 1.67
CA MET A 74 -17.75 -15.96 1.70
C MET A 74 -18.50 -15.19 2.80
N GLN A 75 -17.87 -14.95 3.98
CA GLN A 75 -18.45 -14.07 5.00
C GLN A 75 -18.55 -12.62 4.53
N ILE A 76 -17.51 -12.10 3.85
CA ILE A 76 -17.55 -10.75 3.26
C ILE A 76 -18.75 -10.64 2.30
N LYS A 77 -18.94 -11.61 1.40
CA LYS A 77 -20.10 -11.67 0.48
C LYS A 77 -21.41 -11.70 1.25
N LYS A 78 -21.55 -12.55 2.29
CA LYS A 78 -22.75 -12.65 3.13
C LYS A 78 -23.11 -11.32 3.78
N HIS A 79 -22.12 -10.56 4.22
CA HIS A 79 -22.28 -9.22 4.81
C HIS A 79 -22.36 -8.08 3.77
N LYS A 80 -22.57 -8.41 2.47
CA LYS A 80 -22.64 -7.44 1.37
C LYS A 80 -21.41 -6.55 1.23
N GLY A 81 -20.23 -7.09 1.58
CA GLY A 81 -18.95 -6.41 1.38
C GLY A 81 -18.63 -6.23 -0.10
N LEU A 82 -17.83 -5.22 -0.39
CA LEU A 82 -17.42 -4.84 -1.76
C LEU A 82 -16.19 -5.63 -2.24
N GLY A 83 -15.32 -6.03 -1.32
CA GLY A 83 -14.05 -6.68 -1.63
C GLY A 83 -13.15 -6.80 -0.41
N CYS A 84 -11.88 -7.08 -0.64
CA CYS A 84 -10.88 -7.13 0.42
C CYS A 84 -9.48 -6.81 -0.11
N LEU A 85 -8.60 -6.40 0.83
CA LEU A 85 -7.17 -6.36 0.63
C LEU A 85 -6.56 -7.67 1.15
N ILE A 86 -5.91 -8.43 0.29
CA ILE A 86 -5.15 -9.62 0.67
C ILE A 86 -3.67 -9.25 0.73
N SER A 87 -3.05 -9.45 1.88
CA SER A 87 -1.66 -9.16 2.14
C SER A 87 -1.09 -10.12 3.19
N GLY A 88 -0.02 -9.76 3.85
CA GLY A 88 0.60 -10.54 4.91
C GLY A 88 1.99 -10.01 5.26
N GLY A 89 2.66 -10.69 6.15
CA GLY A 89 4.08 -10.47 6.38
C GLY A 89 4.91 -11.02 5.23
N CYS A 90 6.06 -10.40 5.01
CA CYS A 90 6.99 -10.84 3.98
C CYS A 90 7.76 -12.08 4.40
N LEU A 91 8.06 -12.92 3.42
CA LEU A 91 9.07 -13.97 3.46
C LEU A 91 10.48 -13.34 3.47
N PRO A 92 11.55 -14.12 3.73
CA PRO A 92 12.92 -13.58 3.77
C PRO A 92 13.35 -12.85 2.48
N ASN A 93 12.79 -13.21 1.34
CA ASN A 93 13.05 -12.58 0.03
C ASN A 93 12.20 -11.32 -0.23
N GLY A 94 11.44 -10.84 0.75
CA GLY A 94 10.61 -9.64 0.63
C GLY A 94 9.25 -9.85 -0.04
N SER A 95 8.89 -11.05 -0.48
CA SER A 95 7.59 -11.34 -1.08
C SER A 95 6.53 -11.69 -0.04
N VAL A 96 5.27 -11.40 -0.32
CA VAL A 96 4.11 -11.97 0.38
C VAL A 96 3.76 -13.31 -0.28
N PRO A 97 3.40 -14.39 0.47
CA PRO A 97 3.21 -15.73 -0.09
C PRO A 97 1.92 -15.90 -0.92
N LEU A 98 1.62 -14.95 -1.80
CA LEU A 98 0.41 -14.90 -2.63
C LEU A 98 0.31 -16.05 -3.61
N LYS A 99 1.45 -16.58 -4.11
CA LYS A 99 1.48 -17.70 -5.05
C LYS A 99 0.69 -18.90 -4.54
N ASN A 100 0.83 -19.19 -3.25
CA ASN A 100 0.17 -20.35 -2.62
C ASN A 100 -1.35 -20.19 -2.50
N PHE A 101 -1.88 -18.99 -2.74
CA PHE A 101 -3.30 -18.66 -2.61
C PHE A 101 -3.96 -18.35 -3.96
N SER A 102 -3.24 -18.47 -5.07
CA SER A 102 -3.74 -18.11 -6.41
C SER A 102 -5.02 -18.87 -6.77
N GLU A 103 -5.07 -20.18 -6.54
CA GLU A 103 -6.27 -20.99 -6.82
C GLU A 103 -7.45 -20.62 -5.91
N ALA A 104 -7.19 -20.30 -4.63
CA ALA A 104 -8.24 -19.82 -3.73
C ALA A 104 -8.80 -18.47 -4.20
N ILE A 105 -7.95 -17.55 -4.65
CA ILE A 105 -8.38 -16.27 -5.21
C ILE A 105 -9.24 -16.49 -6.45
N LYS A 106 -8.85 -17.39 -7.33
CA LYS A 106 -9.61 -17.77 -8.52
C LYS A 106 -11.00 -18.33 -8.16
N GLU A 107 -11.07 -19.22 -7.18
CA GLU A 107 -12.32 -19.77 -6.67
C GLU A 107 -13.22 -18.67 -6.08
N ILE A 108 -12.66 -17.75 -5.29
CA ILE A 108 -13.39 -16.61 -4.73
C ILE A 108 -13.97 -15.76 -5.86
N LYS A 109 -13.20 -15.45 -6.89
CA LYS A 109 -13.67 -14.65 -8.05
C LYS A 109 -14.79 -15.35 -8.81
N LEU A 110 -14.72 -16.66 -8.95
CA LEU A 110 -15.80 -17.45 -9.60
C LEU A 110 -17.11 -17.45 -8.78
N LYS A 111 -16.98 -17.51 -7.45
CA LYS A 111 -18.13 -17.62 -6.52
C LYS A 111 -18.67 -16.27 -6.05
N THR A 112 -17.97 -15.19 -6.30
CA THR A 112 -18.31 -13.85 -5.77
C THR A 112 -18.03 -12.76 -6.81
N LYS A 113 -18.62 -11.57 -6.57
CA LYS A 113 -18.29 -10.34 -7.32
C LYS A 113 -17.32 -9.44 -6.54
N LEU A 114 -16.65 -9.98 -5.52
CA LEU A 114 -15.75 -9.20 -4.66
C LEU A 114 -14.58 -8.63 -5.45
N LYS A 115 -14.23 -7.39 -5.15
CA LYS A 115 -12.98 -6.79 -5.60
C LYS A 115 -11.83 -7.32 -4.77
N ILE A 116 -10.87 -7.96 -5.43
CA ILE A 116 -9.69 -8.52 -4.77
C ILE A 116 -8.49 -7.65 -5.11
N VAL A 117 -8.00 -6.95 -4.10
CA VAL A 117 -6.78 -6.15 -4.17
C VAL A 117 -5.70 -6.86 -3.39
N VAL A 118 -4.49 -6.92 -3.91
CA VAL A 118 -3.36 -7.57 -3.22
C VAL A 118 -2.25 -6.57 -2.90
N HIS A 119 -1.55 -6.77 -1.77
CA HIS A 119 -0.29 -6.08 -1.49
C HIS A 119 0.84 -7.10 -1.56
N THR A 120 1.76 -6.93 -2.51
CA THR A 120 2.59 -8.05 -2.99
C THR A 120 3.94 -8.17 -2.27
N GLY A 121 4.52 -7.07 -1.77
CA GLY A 121 5.97 -7.03 -1.56
C GLY A 121 6.71 -7.23 -2.89
N LEU A 122 7.94 -7.73 -2.86
CA LEU A 122 8.66 -8.11 -4.08
C LEU A 122 7.96 -9.29 -4.77
N ILE A 123 7.87 -9.27 -6.10
CA ILE A 123 7.11 -10.28 -6.85
C ILE A 123 7.82 -10.68 -8.14
N THR A 124 7.76 -11.97 -8.49
CA THR A 124 8.26 -12.52 -9.75
C THR A 124 7.23 -12.39 -10.87
N GLU A 125 7.68 -12.43 -12.13
CA GLU A 125 6.78 -12.43 -13.30
C GLU A 125 5.79 -13.60 -13.23
N GLU A 126 6.25 -14.81 -12.91
CA GLU A 126 5.40 -15.99 -12.74
C GLU A 126 4.26 -15.74 -11.75
N THR A 127 4.59 -15.21 -10.57
CA THR A 127 3.57 -14.94 -9.56
C THR A 127 2.60 -13.83 -10.00
N ALA A 128 3.09 -12.81 -10.69
CA ALA A 128 2.25 -11.74 -11.23
C ALA A 128 1.25 -12.28 -12.27
N PHE A 129 1.68 -13.13 -13.20
CA PHE A 129 0.80 -13.79 -14.16
C PHE A 129 -0.22 -14.72 -13.48
N ASN A 130 0.20 -15.49 -12.46
CA ASN A 130 -0.73 -16.34 -11.70
C ASN A 130 -1.81 -15.52 -11.00
N LEU A 131 -1.46 -14.37 -10.42
CA LEU A 131 -2.43 -13.45 -9.79
C LEU A 131 -3.38 -12.85 -10.82
N LYS A 132 -2.88 -12.47 -12.00
CA LYS A 132 -3.73 -11.99 -13.10
C LYS A 132 -4.75 -13.04 -13.52
N ASN A 133 -4.28 -14.28 -13.75
CA ASN A 133 -5.13 -15.40 -14.15
C ASN A 133 -6.13 -15.79 -13.05
N SER A 134 -5.81 -15.51 -11.79
CA SER A 134 -6.72 -15.71 -10.66
C SER A 134 -7.78 -14.60 -10.53
N GLY A 135 -7.71 -13.54 -11.35
CA GLY A 135 -8.70 -12.47 -11.38
C GLY A 135 -8.48 -11.36 -10.33
N VAL A 136 -7.22 -11.14 -9.89
CA VAL A 136 -6.88 -9.99 -9.04
C VAL A 136 -7.23 -8.69 -9.76
N ASP A 137 -7.91 -7.76 -9.08
CA ASP A 137 -8.39 -6.49 -9.65
C ASP A 137 -7.31 -5.39 -9.63
N ALA A 138 -6.43 -5.37 -8.63
CA ALA A 138 -5.31 -4.42 -8.53
C ALA A 138 -4.21 -4.94 -7.61
N ALA A 139 -2.98 -4.47 -7.83
CA ALA A 139 -1.83 -4.77 -7.00
C ALA A 139 -1.25 -3.49 -6.38
N LEU A 140 -1.06 -3.52 -5.08
CA LEU A 140 -0.36 -2.54 -4.27
C LEU A 140 1.05 -3.04 -4.00
N ILE A 141 2.01 -2.12 -4.03
CA ILE A 141 3.41 -2.40 -3.74
C ILE A 141 4.08 -1.15 -3.18
N ASP A 142 4.82 -1.30 -2.09
CA ASP A 142 5.69 -0.23 -1.58
C ASP A 142 6.92 -0.11 -2.46
N ILE A 143 7.27 1.10 -2.89
CA ILE A 143 8.46 1.38 -3.68
C ILE A 143 9.44 2.18 -2.84
N ILE A 144 10.61 1.59 -2.61
CA ILE A 144 11.67 2.18 -1.81
C ILE A 144 12.80 2.64 -2.74
N GLY A 145 13.06 3.94 -2.76
CA GLY A 145 14.05 4.54 -3.67
C GLY A 145 15.44 4.73 -3.07
N SER A 146 15.78 4.03 -1.97
CA SER A 146 17.09 4.09 -1.30
C SER A 146 17.55 2.71 -0.86
N ASN A 147 18.71 2.25 -1.37
CA ASN A 147 19.31 0.98 -0.97
C ASN A 147 19.64 0.94 0.52
N GLU A 148 20.08 2.05 1.09
CA GLU A 148 20.35 2.15 2.53
C GLU A 148 19.07 1.93 3.34
N THR A 149 17.94 2.52 2.93
CA THR A 149 16.65 2.32 3.58
C THR A 149 16.17 0.87 3.46
N ILE A 150 16.36 0.23 2.30
CA ILE A 150 16.03 -1.19 2.08
C ILE A 150 16.81 -2.07 3.07
N ASN A 151 18.11 -1.90 3.15
CA ASN A 151 18.96 -2.72 4.01
C ASN A 151 18.74 -2.42 5.49
N GLU A 152 18.70 -1.15 5.86
CA GLU A 152 18.72 -0.74 7.25
C GLU A 152 17.34 -0.82 7.92
N ILE A 153 16.27 -0.41 7.22
CA ILE A 153 14.92 -0.37 7.82
C ILE A 153 14.15 -1.66 7.57
N TYR A 154 14.24 -2.23 6.35
CA TYR A 154 13.53 -3.47 5.99
C TYR A 154 14.31 -4.73 6.34
N HIS A 155 15.62 -4.62 6.61
CA HIS A 155 16.52 -5.78 6.76
C HIS A 155 16.44 -6.74 5.58
N LEU A 156 16.20 -6.20 4.39
CA LEU A 156 16.01 -6.96 3.17
C LEU A 156 17.28 -6.93 2.32
N ASN A 157 17.79 -8.09 1.98
CA ASN A 157 18.89 -8.23 1.02
C ASN A 157 18.36 -8.06 -0.40
N ALA A 158 18.01 -6.83 -0.77
CA ALA A 158 17.52 -6.43 -2.08
C ALA A 158 18.03 -5.02 -2.41
N LYS A 159 17.84 -4.63 -3.65
CA LYS A 159 18.19 -3.31 -4.18
C LYS A 159 16.97 -2.63 -4.81
N ILE A 160 17.10 -1.35 -5.13
CA ILE A 160 16.09 -0.55 -5.81
C ILE A 160 15.60 -1.26 -7.09
N GLU A 161 16.53 -1.87 -7.84
CA GLU A 161 16.25 -2.58 -9.07
C GLU A 161 15.28 -3.77 -8.88
N ASP A 162 15.24 -4.38 -7.71
CA ASP A 162 14.33 -5.51 -7.43
C ASP A 162 12.89 -5.03 -7.22
N PHE A 163 12.71 -3.82 -6.68
CA PHE A 163 11.42 -3.15 -6.65
C PHE A 163 10.96 -2.77 -8.07
N GLU A 164 11.88 -2.28 -8.88
CA GLU A 164 11.60 -1.97 -10.28
C GLU A 164 11.25 -3.22 -11.11
N LYS A 165 11.95 -4.34 -10.93
CA LYS A 165 11.59 -5.64 -11.53
C LYS A 165 10.17 -6.06 -11.13
N SER A 166 9.79 -5.83 -9.87
CA SER A 166 8.44 -6.14 -9.38
C SER A 166 7.36 -5.30 -10.06
N LEU A 167 7.61 -3.99 -10.25
CA LEU A 167 6.70 -3.13 -11.03
C LEU A 167 6.58 -3.61 -12.47
N ASN A 168 7.70 -3.98 -13.09
CA ASN A 168 7.71 -4.50 -14.46
C ASN A 168 6.93 -5.81 -14.59
N ALA A 169 7.09 -6.73 -13.64
CA ALA A 169 6.36 -7.99 -13.58
C ALA A 169 4.84 -7.77 -13.52
N LEU A 170 4.38 -6.88 -12.65
CA LEU A 170 2.96 -6.54 -12.51
C LEU A 170 2.43 -5.84 -13.76
N LYS A 171 3.20 -4.93 -14.36
CA LYS A 171 2.84 -4.25 -15.62
C LYS A 171 2.71 -5.23 -16.77
N LYS A 172 3.68 -6.14 -16.96
CA LYS A 172 3.65 -7.18 -17.99
C LYS A 172 2.43 -8.12 -17.83
N ALA A 173 2.09 -8.46 -16.60
CA ALA A 173 0.89 -9.26 -16.30
C ALA A 173 -0.42 -8.48 -16.54
N GLY A 174 -0.38 -7.17 -16.77
CA GLY A 174 -1.56 -6.35 -17.00
C GLY A 174 -2.45 -6.21 -15.76
N ILE A 175 -1.85 -6.20 -14.56
CA ILE A 175 -2.56 -5.91 -13.31
C ILE A 175 -2.50 -4.40 -13.06
N PRO A 176 -3.63 -3.72 -12.79
CA PRO A 176 -3.65 -2.32 -12.39
C PRO A 176 -2.72 -2.06 -11.21
N LEU A 177 -1.76 -1.12 -11.37
CA LEU A 177 -0.73 -0.79 -10.38
C LEU A 177 -1.19 0.34 -9.48
N ILE A 178 -1.05 0.16 -8.17
CA ILE A 178 -1.30 1.18 -7.15
C ILE A 178 -0.09 1.23 -6.21
N PRO A 179 1.06 1.76 -6.66
CA PRO A 179 2.26 1.84 -5.84
C PRO A 179 2.11 2.82 -4.69
N HIS A 180 2.77 2.49 -3.58
CA HIS A 180 2.89 3.33 -2.40
C HIS A 180 4.28 3.93 -2.29
N VAL A 181 4.36 5.17 -1.83
CA VAL A 181 5.60 5.82 -1.37
C VAL A 181 5.44 6.17 0.10
N LEU A 182 6.31 5.62 0.94
CA LEU A 182 6.32 5.87 2.37
C LEU A 182 7.28 7.01 2.69
N VAL A 183 6.72 8.18 2.93
CA VAL A 183 7.49 9.41 3.21
C VAL A 183 8.03 9.40 4.64
N GLY A 184 9.32 9.65 4.78
CA GLY A 184 10.03 9.66 6.07
C GLY A 184 10.33 8.26 6.62
N LEU A 185 10.32 7.22 5.79
CA LEU A 185 10.61 5.85 6.22
C LEU A 185 12.00 5.71 6.86
N HIS A 186 12.99 6.49 6.41
CA HIS A 186 14.34 6.49 6.98
C HIS A 186 14.41 7.37 8.22
N TYR A 187 13.93 6.86 9.36
CA TYR A 187 13.94 7.56 10.66
C TYR A 187 13.29 8.97 10.63
N GLY A 188 12.19 9.11 9.91
CA GLY A 188 11.50 10.40 9.75
C GLY A 188 12.13 11.34 8.73
N LYS A 189 13.24 10.97 8.10
CA LYS A 189 13.97 11.80 7.12
C LYS A 189 13.58 11.42 5.70
N ILE A 190 13.60 12.40 4.80
CA ILE A 190 13.40 12.17 3.36
C ILE A 190 14.66 11.51 2.80
N LYS A 191 14.52 10.28 2.31
CA LYS A 191 15.63 9.51 1.75
C LYS A 191 15.14 8.49 0.71
N GLY A 192 15.12 8.92 -0.54
CA GLY A 192 14.76 8.07 -1.68
C GLY A 192 13.33 8.26 -2.20
N GLU A 193 12.47 9.06 -1.58
CA GLU A 193 11.07 9.24 -2.00
C GLU A 193 10.96 9.82 -3.40
N TYR A 194 11.78 10.83 -3.75
CA TYR A 194 11.83 11.39 -5.11
C TYR A 194 12.26 10.33 -6.13
N ASN A 195 13.25 9.50 -5.79
CA ASN A 195 13.69 8.40 -6.65
C ASN A 195 12.59 7.34 -6.81
N ALA A 196 11.91 6.97 -5.73
CA ALA A 196 10.76 6.06 -5.79
C ALA A 196 9.67 6.57 -6.75
N LEU A 197 9.32 7.87 -6.67
CA LEU A 197 8.35 8.49 -7.56
C LEU A 197 8.83 8.48 -9.02
N ASN A 198 10.12 8.77 -9.28
CA ASN A 198 10.71 8.71 -10.63
C ASN A 198 10.70 7.28 -11.20
N ILE A 199 10.92 6.26 -10.38
CA ILE A 199 10.79 4.87 -10.79
C ILE A 199 9.35 4.56 -11.18
N ILE A 200 8.40 4.89 -10.32
CA ILE A 200 6.97 4.65 -10.53
C ILE A 200 6.48 5.32 -11.82
N SER A 201 6.97 6.53 -12.16
CA SER A 201 6.49 7.29 -13.33
C SER A 201 6.69 6.57 -14.66
N ARG A 202 7.62 5.63 -14.74
CA ARG A 202 7.89 4.80 -15.94
C ARG A 202 6.85 3.69 -16.17
N TYR A 203 5.98 3.44 -15.19
CA TYR A 203 5.06 2.28 -15.19
C TYR A 203 3.58 2.63 -15.36
N ASN A 204 3.24 3.91 -15.56
CA ASN A 204 1.87 4.38 -15.77
C ASN A 204 0.86 3.82 -14.74
N PRO A 205 1.01 4.15 -13.44
CA PRO A 205 0.18 3.59 -12.38
C PRO A 205 -1.27 4.07 -12.48
N SER A 206 -2.21 3.25 -12.01
CA SER A 206 -3.65 3.59 -11.93
C SER A 206 -3.93 4.62 -10.84
N ALA A 207 -3.10 4.64 -9.79
CA ALA A 207 -3.07 5.66 -8.73
C ALA A 207 -1.71 5.58 -8.02
N VAL A 208 -1.31 6.65 -7.34
CA VAL A 208 -0.13 6.67 -6.45
C VAL A 208 -0.60 7.00 -5.05
N ILE A 209 -0.19 6.21 -4.06
CA ILE A 209 -0.54 6.42 -2.65
C ILE A 209 0.69 6.97 -1.91
N ILE A 210 0.52 8.12 -1.30
CA ILE A 210 1.52 8.69 -0.38
C ILE A 210 1.12 8.31 1.04
N ILE A 211 1.95 7.53 1.72
CA ILE A 211 1.82 7.22 3.14
C ILE A 211 2.95 7.89 3.91
N VAL A 212 2.75 8.12 5.20
CA VAL A 212 3.70 8.89 6.00
C VAL A 212 4.12 8.06 7.20
N PHE A 213 5.42 8.00 7.43
CA PHE A 213 5.97 7.34 8.61
C PHE A 213 5.36 7.92 9.90
N PHE A 214 5.00 7.04 10.80
CA PHE A 214 4.62 7.37 12.18
C PHE A 214 5.18 6.32 13.15
N PRO A 215 5.60 6.73 14.34
CA PRO A 215 6.16 5.80 15.31
C PRO A 215 5.13 4.81 15.82
N ILE A 216 5.51 3.54 15.89
CA ILE A 216 4.66 2.47 16.42
C ILE A 216 5.28 1.98 17.73
N LYS A 217 4.54 2.05 18.83
CA LYS A 217 5.00 1.62 20.17
C LYS A 217 5.55 0.18 20.14
N GLY A 218 6.74 -0.02 20.75
CA GLY A 218 7.44 -1.31 20.81
C GLY A 218 8.09 -1.72 19.49
N THR A 219 8.39 -0.78 18.60
CA THR A 219 9.29 -0.95 17.45
C THR A 219 10.63 -0.28 17.71
N LYS A 220 11.64 -0.58 16.90
CA LYS A 220 12.94 0.09 17.00
C LYS A 220 12.87 1.58 16.68
N MET A 221 11.81 2.02 16.00
CA MET A 221 11.57 3.41 15.59
C MET A 221 10.44 4.09 16.40
N GLU A 222 10.08 3.57 17.57
CA GLU A 222 8.99 4.13 18.39
C GLU A 222 9.27 5.56 18.91
N LYS A 223 10.52 5.97 18.99
CA LYS A 223 10.95 7.29 19.46
C LYS A 223 11.27 8.28 18.34
N GLU A 224 11.23 7.80 17.10
CA GLU A 224 11.50 8.64 15.94
C GLU A 224 10.33 9.60 15.68
N LYS A 225 10.64 10.79 15.18
CA LYS A 225 9.63 11.76 14.80
C LYS A 225 9.17 11.50 13.37
N PRO A 226 7.89 11.73 13.04
CA PRO A 226 7.45 11.77 11.66
C PRO A 226 8.17 12.91 10.89
N PRO A 227 8.21 12.84 9.55
CA PRO A 227 8.78 13.92 8.74
C PRO A 227 7.98 15.22 8.94
N GLU A 228 8.63 16.35 8.72
CA GLU A 228 7.94 17.66 8.72
C GLU A 228 6.84 17.69 7.65
N ILE A 229 5.69 18.29 7.97
CA ILE A 229 4.55 18.38 7.05
C ILE A 229 4.95 19.07 5.74
N SER A 230 5.80 20.10 5.81
CA SER A 230 6.32 20.81 4.65
C SER A 230 7.06 19.87 3.69
N GLU A 231 7.82 18.90 4.20
CA GLU A 231 8.52 17.91 3.38
C GLU A 231 7.54 16.94 2.71
N VAL A 232 6.51 16.48 3.44
CA VAL A 232 5.46 15.64 2.86
C VAL A 232 4.75 16.38 1.72
N ILE A 233 4.43 17.65 1.92
CA ILE A 233 3.78 18.47 0.88
C ILE A 233 4.70 18.69 -0.33
N LYS A 234 6.00 18.89 -0.15
CA LYS A 234 6.95 18.94 -1.27
C LYS A 234 6.93 17.64 -2.10
N ILE A 235 6.90 16.48 -1.44
CA ILE A 235 6.79 15.18 -2.11
C ILE A 235 5.46 15.07 -2.88
N MET A 236 4.33 15.52 -2.30
CA MET A 236 3.03 15.51 -2.98
C MET A 236 3.01 16.43 -4.20
N ILE A 237 3.57 17.64 -4.08
CA ILE A 237 3.71 18.58 -5.20
C ILE A 237 4.55 17.96 -6.31
N TYR A 238 5.69 17.36 -5.96
CA TYR A 238 6.54 16.66 -6.91
C TYR A 238 5.81 15.49 -7.59
N ALA A 239 5.10 14.68 -6.81
CA ALA A 239 4.27 13.62 -7.36
C ALA A 239 3.25 14.16 -8.36
N ARG A 240 2.53 15.25 -8.06
CA ARG A 240 1.58 15.86 -9.00
C ARG A 240 2.25 16.36 -10.27
N LYS A 241 3.47 16.91 -10.16
CA LYS A 241 4.25 17.37 -11.32
C LYS A 241 4.53 16.23 -12.30
N ILE A 242 4.94 15.06 -11.79
CA ILE A 242 5.32 13.92 -12.65
C ILE A 242 4.15 12.98 -12.97
N PHE A 243 3.04 13.07 -12.24
CA PHE A 243 1.80 12.33 -12.50
C PHE A 243 0.61 13.27 -12.73
N PRO A 244 0.63 14.09 -13.80
CA PRO A 244 -0.40 15.12 -13.99
C PRO A 244 -1.81 14.55 -14.15
N ASN A 245 -1.94 13.36 -14.72
CA ASN A 245 -3.22 12.69 -15.02
C ASN A 245 -3.57 11.52 -14.10
N THR A 246 -2.67 11.14 -13.19
CA THR A 246 -2.87 10.00 -12.29
C THR A 246 -3.44 10.45 -10.96
N PRO A 247 -4.46 9.79 -10.40
CA PRO A 247 -4.91 10.05 -9.05
C PRO A 247 -3.77 9.87 -8.03
N ILE A 248 -3.61 10.86 -7.15
CA ILE A 248 -2.70 10.78 -6.01
C ILE A 248 -3.54 10.82 -4.76
N ALA A 249 -3.36 9.83 -3.88
CA ALA A 249 -4.07 9.77 -2.62
C ALA A 249 -3.11 9.89 -1.43
N LEU A 250 -3.52 10.65 -0.43
CA LEU A 250 -2.90 10.59 0.89
C LEU A 250 -3.46 9.37 1.62
N GLY A 251 -2.60 8.37 1.85
CA GLY A 251 -2.98 7.09 2.43
C GLY A 251 -3.37 7.21 3.89
N CYS A 252 -4.04 6.18 4.39
CA CYS A 252 -4.52 6.13 5.78
C CYS A 252 -3.39 5.97 6.81
N ALA A 253 -2.26 5.36 6.43
CA ALA A 253 -1.07 5.25 7.26
C ALA A 253 -0.33 6.59 7.31
N ARG A 254 -0.63 7.37 8.36
CA ARG A 254 -0.01 8.65 8.67
C ARG A 254 -0.22 9.01 10.15
N PRO A 255 0.59 9.90 10.74
CA PRO A 255 0.44 10.30 12.14
C PRO A 255 -0.98 10.76 12.47
N ILE A 256 -1.43 10.56 13.70
CA ILE A 256 -2.75 10.96 14.21
C ILE A 256 -2.70 12.32 14.92
N GLY A 257 -3.84 12.83 15.38
CA GLY A 257 -3.94 14.07 16.14
C GLY A 257 -3.70 15.32 15.30
N LYS A 258 -3.05 16.32 15.90
CA LYS A 258 -2.79 17.62 15.28
C LYS A 258 -2.06 17.51 13.94
N TYR A 259 -1.04 16.65 13.88
CA TYR A 259 -0.29 16.41 12.65
C TYR A 259 -1.21 16.00 11.47
N ARG A 260 -2.15 15.08 11.72
CA ARG A 260 -3.10 14.63 10.70
C ARG A 260 -3.96 15.77 10.18
N ILE A 261 -4.52 16.58 11.08
CA ILE A 261 -5.39 17.70 10.71
C ILE A 261 -4.63 18.71 9.85
N GLU A 262 -3.41 19.05 10.25
CA GLU A 262 -2.56 20.00 9.52
C GLU A 262 -2.14 19.44 8.15
N LEU A 263 -1.71 18.18 8.11
CA LEU A 263 -1.33 17.52 6.85
C LEU A 263 -2.51 17.40 5.89
N ASP A 264 -3.68 16.94 6.36
CA ASP A 264 -4.87 16.77 5.53
C ASP A 264 -5.33 18.13 4.96
N SER A 265 -5.32 19.18 5.80
CA SER A 265 -5.64 20.54 5.37
C SER A 265 -4.66 21.08 4.33
N ALA A 266 -3.37 20.80 4.48
CA ALA A 266 -2.35 21.20 3.52
C ALA A 266 -2.45 20.40 2.22
N ALA A 267 -2.71 19.11 2.30
CA ALA A 267 -2.85 18.22 1.15
C ALA A 267 -4.04 18.61 0.25
N VAL A 268 -5.16 19.03 0.83
CA VAL A 268 -6.32 19.54 0.06
C VAL A 268 -5.98 20.81 -0.72
N LYS A 269 -5.04 21.61 -0.24
CA LYS A 269 -4.57 22.84 -0.91
C LYS A 269 -3.49 22.58 -1.96
N THR A 270 -3.04 21.32 -2.11
CA THR A 270 -1.99 20.91 -3.04
C THR A 270 -2.56 20.19 -4.25
#